data_56cc13ae796b8f166447f40a5591e4a5
#
_entry.id   56cc13ae796b8f166447f40a5591e4a5
#
_cell.length_a   1.000
_cell.length_b   1.000
_cell.length_c   1.000
_cell.angle_alpha   90.00
_cell.angle_beta   90.00
_cell.angle_gamma   90.00
#
_symmetry.space_group_name_H-M   'P 1'
#
loop_
_entity.id
_entity.type
_entity.pdbx_description
1 polymer ?
#
loop_
_entity_poly.entity_id
_entity_poly.type
_entity_poly.pdbx_seq_one_letter_code
_entity_poly.pdbx_strand_id
1 'polypeptide(L)'
;MVMSETHSEKRKFGKAGESSVNKKARREVSKKYGKFTEDCIPDGVFPIGDDVFVFASTYYDSVSVHIRRFKKYGRTYYPTPEGITLDPRWIEYIMRKKKVPESLEELPSGLFPPERHIQITSENFIDFTFKRIKFSPDKEPTFKEITISREQWAEMIKKYGAIENAAIDNMLQCMGIQNLLRRPHRKYITFFFGC
;
A
#
# COMPACT_ATOMS: atom_id res chain seq x y z
N MET A 1 3.20 -64.33 -31.93
CA MET A 1 4.04 -63.33 -31.27
C MET A 1 3.56 -62.00 -31.79
N VAL A 2 2.63 -61.35 -31.07
CA VAL A 2 2.01 -60.10 -31.47
C VAL A 2 2.33 -59.06 -30.36
N MET A 3 3.11 -58.07 -30.73
CA MET A 3 3.39 -56.92 -29.82
C MET A 3 2.29 -55.90 -29.97
N SER A 4 1.63 -55.54 -28.86
CA SER A 4 0.67 -54.45 -28.80
C SER A 4 1.38 -53.17 -28.32
N GLU A 5 1.41 -52.18 -29.19
CA GLU A 5 1.86 -50.83 -28.85
C GLU A 5 0.75 -50.08 -28.11
N THR A 6 1.05 -49.61 -26.88
CA THR A 6 0.16 -48.73 -26.14
C THR A 6 0.53 -47.28 -26.43
N HIS A 7 -0.34 -46.57 -27.15
CA HIS A 7 -0.28 -45.13 -27.34
C HIS A 7 -0.65 -44.39 -26.02
N SER A 8 0.32 -43.70 -25.47
CA SER A 8 0.13 -42.78 -24.35
C SER A 8 -0.30 -41.42 -24.88
N GLU A 9 -1.58 -41.08 -24.76
CA GLU A 9 -2.10 -39.74 -25.02
C GLU A 9 -1.68 -38.79 -23.90
N LYS A 10 -0.78 -37.86 -24.20
CA LYS A 10 -0.47 -36.70 -23.36
C LYS A 10 -1.61 -35.69 -23.44
N ARG A 11 -2.48 -35.68 -22.44
CA ARG A 11 -3.46 -34.60 -22.25
C ARG A 11 -2.72 -33.30 -21.88
N LYS A 12 -2.71 -32.34 -22.80
CA LYS A 12 -2.29 -30.97 -22.54
C LYS A 12 -3.33 -30.29 -21.66
N PHE A 13 -3.00 -30.09 -20.37
CA PHE A 13 -3.75 -29.21 -19.50
C PHE A 13 -3.62 -27.77 -20.04
N GLY A 14 -4.72 -27.21 -20.53
CA GLY A 14 -4.81 -25.84 -20.96
C GLY A 14 -4.55 -24.90 -19.78
N LYS A 15 -3.56 -24.02 -19.92
CA LYS A 15 -3.34 -22.89 -19.03
C LYS A 15 -4.62 -22.03 -19.05
N ALA A 16 -5.33 -21.99 -17.91
CA ALA A 16 -6.44 -21.04 -17.71
C ALA A 16 -5.90 -19.63 -17.94
N GLY A 17 -6.43 -18.94 -18.95
CA GLY A 17 -6.01 -17.60 -19.31
C GLY A 17 -6.37 -16.62 -18.18
N GLU A 18 -5.38 -15.98 -17.59
CA GLU A 18 -5.60 -14.78 -16.78
C GLU A 18 -6.44 -13.79 -17.59
N SER A 19 -7.59 -13.41 -17.07
CA SER A 19 -8.51 -12.55 -17.80
C SER A 19 -7.82 -11.25 -18.20
N SER A 20 -8.06 -10.79 -19.42
CA SER A 20 -7.45 -9.57 -19.98
C SER A 20 -7.74 -8.31 -19.16
N VAL A 21 -8.82 -8.31 -18.38
CA VAL A 21 -9.23 -7.26 -17.43
C VAL A 21 -8.22 -7.09 -16.31
N ASN A 22 -7.71 -8.19 -15.76
CA ASN A 22 -6.71 -8.17 -14.68
C ASN A 22 -5.38 -7.52 -15.11
N LYS A 23 -4.97 -7.76 -16.36
CA LYS A 23 -3.74 -7.18 -16.91
C LYS A 23 -3.86 -5.67 -17.15
N LYS A 24 -5.05 -5.19 -17.53
CA LYS A 24 -5.29 -3.77 -17.79
C LYS A 24 -5.33 -2.96 -16.50
N ALA A 25 -6.06 -3.41 -15.47
CA ALA A 25 -6.11 -2.80 -14.15
C ALA A 25 -4.71 -2.74 -13.50
N ARG A 26 -3.94 -3.84 -13.57
CA ARG A 26 -2.55 -3.87 -13.05
C ARG A 26 -1.62 -2.90 -13.76
N ARG A 27 -1.82 -2.65 -15.07
CA ARG A 27 -1.06 -1.67 -15.85
C ARG A 27 -1.45 -0.23 -15.53
N GLU A 28 -2.72 0.06 -15.22
CA GLU A 28 -3.18 1.41 -14.88
C GLU A 28 -2.70 1.85 -13.50
N VAL A 29 -2.75 0.99 -12.49
CA VAL A 29 -2.19 1.24 -11.15
C VAL A 29 -0.66 1.44 -11.25
N SER A 30 0.03 0.65 -12.06
CA SER A 30 1.46 0.81 -12.33
C SER A 30 1.79 2.12 -13.06
N LYS A 31 0.89 2.66 -13.88
CA LYS A 31 1.09 3.94 -14.56
C LYS A 31 0.88 5.14 -13.67
N LYS A 32 -0.07 5.09 -12.71
CA LYS A 32 -0.42 6.24 -11.86
C LYS A 32 0.67 6.55 -10.82
N TYR A 33 1.36 5.51 -10.29
CA TYR A 33 2.39 5.67 -9.25
C TYR A 33 3.71 5.00 -9.64
N GLY A 34 3.99 4.91 -10.94
CA GLY A 34 5.24 4.44 -11.47
C GLY A 34 6.37 5.45 -11.26
N LYS A 35 7.09 5.76 -12.31
CA LYS A 35 8.10 6.82 -12.28
C LYS A 35 7.45 8.20 -12.42
N PHE A 36 7.99 9.19 -11.72
CA PHE A 36 7.61 10.61 -11.83
C PHE A 36 8.82 11.49 -11.66
N THR A 37 8.71 12.76 -12.03
CA THR A 37 9.79 13.72 -11.89
C THR A 37 9.62 14.59 -10.65
N GLU A 38 10.72 15.15 -10.17
CA GLU A 38 10.76 16.06 -9.03
C GLU A 38 9.83 17.27 -9.20
N ASP A 39 9.74 17.78 -10.44
CA ASP A 39 8.89 18.93 -10.78
C ASP A 39 7.42 18.57 -10.94
N CYS A 40 7.11 17.28 -11.06
CA CYS A 40 5.76 16.79 -11.32
C CYS A 40 5.47 15.56 -10.44
N ILE A 41 5.39 15.82 -9.13
CA ILE A 41 4.91 14.80 -8.18
C ILE A 41 3.39 14.68 -8.38
N PRO A 42 2.86 13.46 -8.62
CA PRO A 42 1.42 13.29 -8.85
C PRO A 42 0.59 13.71 -7.63
N ASP A 43 -0.60 14.24 -7.88
CA ASP A 43 -1.58 14.54 -6.83
C ASP A 43 -1.88 13.28 -6.01
N GLY A 44 -1.91 13.43 -4.69
CA GLY A 44 -2.12 12.32 -3.76
C GLY A 44 -0.87 11.48 -3.46
N VAL A 45 0.31 11.92 -3.92
CA VAL A 45 1.62 11.38 -3.54
C VAL A 45 2.33 12.38 -2.62
N PHE A 46 2.59 11.98 -1.39
CA PHE A 46 3.10 12.84 -0.33
C PHE A 46 4.54 12.45 0.03
N PRO A 47 5.55 13.30 -0.24
CA PRO A 47 6.91 13.07 0.23
C PRO A 47 6.98 13.20 1.75
N ILE A 48 7.69 12.30 2.41
CA ILE A 48 7.94 12.35 3.86
C ILE A 48 9.43 12.47 4.21
N GLY A 49 10.29 12.61 3.22
CA GLY A 49 11.75 12.75 3.34
C GLY A 49 12.50 11.53 2.82
N ASP A 50 13.79 11.71 2.49
CA ASP A 50 14.73 10.67 2.04
C ASP A 50 14.17 9.72 0.96
N ASP A 51 13.56 10.33 -0.05
CA ASP A 51 12.95 9.62 -1.17
C ASP A 51 11.84 8.62 -0.78
N VAL A 52 11.25 8.77 0.41
CA VAL A 52 10.09 8.01 0.87
C VAL A 52 8.81 8.81 0.64
N PHE A 53 7.82 8.14 0.07
CA PHE A 53 6.52 8.73 -0.27
C PHE A 53 5.38 7.89 0.31
N VAL A 54 4.31 8.58 0.70
CA VAL A 54 3.05 7.99 1.12
C VAL A 54 1.99 8.33 0.08
N PHE A 55 1.20 7.35 -0.34
CA PHE A 55 0.12 7.55 -1.30
C PHE A 55 -0.97 6.49 -1.16
N ALA A 56 -2.20 6.85 -1.54
CA ALA A 56 -3.31 5.92 -1.62
C ALA A 56 -3.48 5.40 -3.05
N SER A 57 -3.82 4.13 -3.20
CA SER A 57 -4.16 3.54 -4.48
C SER A 57 -5.36 2.61 -4.37
N THR A 58 -6.01 2.41 -5.49
CA THR A 58 -7.12 1.47 -5.62
C THR A 58 -6.69 0.25 -6.42
N TYR A 59 -7.01 -0.93 -5.89
CA TYR A 59 -6.85 -2.19 -6.60
C TYR A 59 -8.14 -3.00 -6.47
N TYR A 60 -8.81 -3.23 -7.60
CA TYR A 60 -10.22 -3.62 -7.63
C TYR A 60 -11.05 -2.63 -6.79
N ASP A 61 -11.93 -3.11 -5.94
CA ASP A 61 -12.79 -2.29 -5.07
C ASP A 61 -12.16 -2.02 -3.69
N SER A 62 -10.84 -2.19 -3.59
CA SER A 62 -10.11 -2.03 -2.34
C SER A 62 -9.12 -0.87 -2.42
N VAL A 63 -9.16 0.01 -1.42
CA VAL A 63 -8.21 1.10 -1.25
C VAL A 63 -7.08 0.65 -0.33
N SER A 64 -5.87 1.00 -0.68
CA SER A 64 -4.67 0.74 0.11
C SER A 64 -3.81 1.99 0.22
N VAL A 65 -3.16 2.16 1.37
CA VAL A 65 -2.14 3.19 1.58
C VAL A 65 -0.76 2.55 1.49
N HIS A 66 0.12 3.17 0.76
CA HIS A 66 1.48 2.71 0.54
C HIS A 66 2.47 3.66 1.19
N ILE A 67 3.44 3.10 1.92
CA ILE A 67 4.67 3.79 2.29
C ILE A 67 5.77 3.14 1.47
N ARG A 68 6.45 3.89 0.60
CA ARG A 68 7.42 3.32 -0.34
C ARG A 68 8.61 4.22 -0.56
N ARG A 69 9.79 3.61 -0.61
CA ARG A 69 11.02 4.27 -1.03
C ARG A 69 11.14 4.28 -2.55
N PHE A 70 11.55 5.40 -3.08
CA PHE A 70 11.91 5.56 -4.48
C PHE A 70 13.41 5.77 -4.60
N LYS A 71 13.96 5.51 -5.76
CA LYS A 71 15.35 5.82 -6.08
C LYS A 71 15.36 6.95 -7.09
N LYS A 72 16.10 8.00 -6.77
CA LYS A 72 16.23 9.18 -7.62
C LYS A 72 17.39 9.00 -8.58
N TYR A 73 17.15 9.18 -9.87
CA TYR A 73 18.16 9.27 -10.92
C TYR A 73 17.96 10.57 -11.69
N GLY A 74 18.90 11.49 -11.55
CA GLY A 74 18.72 12.86 -12.03
C GLY A 74 17.50 13.52 -11.37
N ARG A 75 16.51 13.90 -12.18
CA ARG A 75 15.26 14.51 -11.70
C ARG A 75 14.08 13.52 -11.65
N THR A 76 14.33 12.22 -11.84
CA THR A 76 13.28 11.21 -11.95
C THR A 76 13.36 10.22 -10.80
N TYR A 77 12.20 9.96 -10.17
CA TYR A 77 11.99 8.96 -9.14
C TYR A 77 11.50 7.65 -9.73
N TYR A 78 12.08 6.54 -9.29
CA TYR A 78 11.71 5.18 -9.67
C TYR A 78 11.33 4.38 -8.44
N PRO A 79 10.20 3.64 -8.44
CA PRO A 79 9.80 2.85 -7.30
C PRO A 79 10.78 1.71 -7.03
N THR A 80 11.11 1.49 -5.76
CA THR A 80 11.94 0.37 -5.31
C THR A 80 11.05 -0.76 -4.75
N PRO A 81 11.60 -1.97 -4.52
CA PRO A 81 10.91 -3.02 -3.79
C PRO A 81 10.63 -2.69 -2.32
N GLU A 82 11.41 -1.77 -1.74
CA GLU A 82 11.31 -1.35 -0.35
C GLU A 82 10.03 -0.56 -0.11
N GLY A 83 9.13 -1.12 0.65
CA GLY A 83 7.85 -0.49 0.93
C GLY A 83 6.83 -1.44 1.53
N ILE A 84 5.81 -0.86 2.11
CA ILE A 84 4.69 -1.57 2.71
C ILE A 84 3.36 -1.05 2.17
N THR A 85 2.38 -1.95 2.12
CA THR A 85 1.00 -1.63 1.76
C THR A 85 0.13 -1.89 2.98
N LEU A 86 -0.65 -0.91 3.37
CA LEU A 86 -1.49 -0.90 4.57
C LEU A 86 -2.96 -0.71 4.18
N ASP A 87 -3.86 -1.32 4.92
CA ASP A 87 -5.27 -0.93 4.92
C ASP A 87 -5.38 0.52 5.45
N PRO A 88 -6.29 1.37 4.92
CA PRO A 88 -6.46 2.75 5.39
C PRO A 88 -6.68 2.87 6.90
N ARG A 89 -7.35 1.90 7.52
CA ARG A 89 -7.57 1.84 8.98
C ARG A 89 -6.27 1.70 9.77
N TRP A 90 -5.24 1.07 9.19
CA TRP A 90 -3.93 1.00 9.82
C TRP A 90 -3.26 2.36 9.91
N ILE A 91 -3.36 3.17 8.86
CA ILE A 91 -2.84 4.54 8.89
C ILE A 91 -3.56 5.37 9.94
N GLU A 92 -4.91 5.29 10.01
CA GLU A 92 -5.68 5.94 11.06
C GLU A 92 -5.22 5.51 12.45
N TYR A 93 -5.06 4.20 12.68
CA TYR A 93 -4.62 3.65 13.96
C TYR A 93 -3.21 4.13 14.36
N ILE A 94 -2.26 4.09 13.42
CA ILE A 94 -0.89 4.57 13.62
C ILE A 94 -0.87 6.07 13.94
N MET A 95 -1.70 6.85 13.25
CA MET A 95 -1.71 8.31 13.35
C MET A 95 -2.64 8.85 14.46
N ARG A 96 -3.49 8.01 15.03
CA ARG A 96 -4.50 8.42 16.05
C ARG A 96 -3.88 9.17 17.22
N LYS A 97 -2.72 8.73 17.70
CA LYS A 97 -2.03 9.39 18.81
C LYS A 97 -1.41 10.73 18.43
N LYS A 98 -1.30 11.05 17.14
CA LYS A 98 -0.66 12.27 16.61
C LYS A 98 0.74 12.55 17.20
N LYS A 99 1.41 11.51 17.64
CA LYS A 99 2.70 11.54 18.30
C LYS A 99 3.58 10.41 17.76
N VAL A 100 4.87 10.68 17.59
CA VAL A 100 5.85 9.64 17.28
C VAL A 100 6.06 8.80 18.54
N PRO A 101 6.04 7.45 18.47
CA PRO A 101 6.27 6.60 19.63
C PRO A 101 7.64 6.84 20.29
N GLU A 102 7.68 6.83 21.60
CA GLU A 102 8.89 6.99 22.43
C GLU A 102 9.14 5.80 23.35
N SER A 103 8.19 4.85 23.39
CA SER A 103 8.31 3.62 24.18
C SER A 103 7.69 2.44 23.43
N LEU A 104 8.00 1.21 23.88
CA LEU A 104 7.42 -0.02 23.31
C LEU A 104 5.89 -0.07 23.45
N GLU A 105 5.36 0.51 24.54
CA GLU A 105 3.92 0.56 24.82
C GLU A 105 3.17 1.50 23.86
N GLU A 106 3.89 2.49 23.32
CA GLU A 106 3.34 3.44 22.35
C GLU A 106 3.37 2.92 20.91
N LEU A 107 4.20 1.91 20.63
CA LEU A 107 4.22 1.29 19.31
C LEU A 107 2.86 0.66 19.00
N PRO A 108 2.33 0.87 17.78
CA PRO A 108 1.13 0.20 17.34
C PRO A 108 1.34 -1.32 17.39
N SER A 109 0.63 -1.99 18.30
CA SER A 109 0.72 -3.45 18.41
C SER A 109 -0.04 -4.13 17.28
N GLY A 110 0.49 -5.25 16.76
CA GLY A 110 -0.08 -6.02 15.66
C GLY A 110 -1.41 -6.74 15.95
N LEU A 111 -2.12 -6.32 16.99
CA LEU A 111 -3.41 -6.89 17.41
C LEU A 111 -4.62 -6.27 16.71
N PHE A 112 -4.40 -5.29 15.83
CA PHE A 112 -5.51 -4.65 15.13
C PHE A 112 -5.98 -5.54 13.96
N PRO A 113 -7.22 -6.08 14.00
CA PRO A 113 -7.78 -6.78 12.83
C PRO A 113 -8.00 -5.77 11.66
N PRO A 114 -7.91 -6.18 10.39
CA PRO A 114 -7.74 -7.55 9.92
C PRO A 114 -6.29 -7.97 9.60
N GLU A 115 -5.32 -7.09 9.78
CA GLU A 115 -3.95 -7.33 9.30
C GLU A 115 -2.98 -7.72 10.41
N ARG A 116 -3.19 -8.89 11.01
CA ARG A 116 -2.31 -9.46 12.05
C ARG A 116 -0.88 -9.74 11.59
N HIS A 117 -0.59 -9.55 10.31
CA HIS A 117 0.74 -9.83 9.73
C HIS A 117 1.61 -8.58 9.60
N ILE A 118 1.16 -7.44 10.12
CA ILE A 118 1.97 -6.22 10.15
C ILE A 118 2.57 -6.08 11.53
N GLN A 119 3.87 -5.89 11.57
CA GLN A 119 4.65 -5.58 12.76
C GLN A 119 5.32 -4.24 12.58
N ILE A 120 5.33 -3.44 13.64
CA ILE A 120 6.11 -2.22 13.71
C ILE A 120 7.08 -2.38 14.87
N THR A 121 8.36 -2.29 14.59
CA THR A 121 9.43 -2.44 15.59
C THR A 121 10.35 -1.25 15.56
N SER A 122 10.97 -0.96 16.70
CA SER A 122 12.03 0.01 16.84
C SER A 122 12.92 -0.42 17.98
N GLU A 123 14.23 -0.29 17.83
CA GLU A 123 15.22 -0.57 18.88
C GLU A 123 15.58 0.69 19.65
N ASN A 124 15.53 1.84 19.02
CA ASN A 124 16.06 3.11 19.53
C ASN A 124 15.05 4.26 19.52
N PHE A 125 13.82 4.03 18.99
CA PHE A 125 12.80 5.06 18.77
C PHE A 125 13.25 6.24 17.88
N ILE A 126 14.28 6.01 17.08
CA ILE A 126 14.77 6.90 16.03
C ILE A 126 14.36 6.34 14.67
N ASP A 127 14.51 5.03 14.49
CA ASP A 127 14.13 4.31 13.30
C ASP A 127 13.01 3.30 13.58
N PHE A 128 12.04 3.23 12.71
CA PHE A 128 10.86 2.37 12.82
C PHE A 128 10.74 1.48 11.61
N THR A 129 10.78 0.17 11.82
CA THR A 129 10.63 -0.82 10.76
C THR A 129 9.21 -1.35 10.71
N PHE A 130 8.56 -1.10 9.57
CA PHE A 130 7.26 -1.65 9.21
C PHE A 130 7.47 -2.91 8.42
N LYS A 131 6.99 -4.04 8.91
CA LYS A 131 7.16 -5.34 8.29
C LYS A 131 5.82 -6.03 8.08
N ARG A 132 5.55 -6.47 6.86
CA ARG A 132 4.40 -7.28 6.50
C ARG A 132 4.83 -8.67 6.10
N ILE A 133 4.27 -9.69 6.75
CA ILE A 133 4.51 -11.09 6.45
C ILE A 133 3.42 -11.56 5.48
N LYS A 134 3.81 -12.20 4.39
CA LYS A 134 2.92 -12.87 3.46
C LYS A 134 3.14 -14.37 3.57
N PHE A 135 2.10 -15.07 3.98
CA PHE A 135 2.07 -16.52 3.99
C PHE A 135 1.57 -17.04 2.64
N SER A 136 2.20 -18.08 2.13
CA SER A 136 1.76 -18.82 0.96
C SER A 136 1.75 -20.30 1.34
N PRO A 137 0.68 -21.08 1.01
CA PRO A 137 0.54 -22.46 1.48
C PRO A 137 1.74 -23.37 1.16
N ASP A 138 2.38 -23.16 0.01
CA ASP A 138 3.42 -24.05 -0.52
C ASP A 138 4.79 -23.38 -0.63
N LYS A 139 5.01 -22.24 0.04
CA LYS A 139 6.25 -21.46 -0.05
C LYS A 139 6.65 -20.88 1.28
N GLU A 140 7.94 -20.69 1.46
CA GLU A 140 8.48 -19.91 2.57
C GLU A 140 7.81 -18.54 2.69
N PRO A 141 7.56 -18.06 3.92
CA PRO A 141 7.00 -16.74 4.14
C PRO A 141 7.84 -15.65 3.48
N THR A 142 7.20 -14.78 2.73
CA THR A 142 7.88 -13.62 2.14
C THR A 142 7.58 -12.36 2.94
N PHE A 143 8.56 -11.45 2.98
CA PHE A 143 8.49 -10.23 3.75
C PHE A 143 8.47 -9.02 2.82
N LYS A 144 7.68 -8.03 3.20
CA LYS A 144 7.73 -6.67 2.66
C LYS A 144 7.99 -5.74 3.84
N GLU A 145 9.01 -4.92 3.71
CA GLU A 145 9.37 -4.03 4.82
C GLU A 145 9.85 -2.67 4.31
N ILE A 146 9.79 -1.68 5.19
CA ILE A 146 10.39 -0.37 5.04
C ILE A 146 10.76 0.16 6.40
N THR A 147 11.93 0.76 6.50
CA THR A 147 12.36 1.51 7.68
C THR A 147 12.23 2.99 7.40
N ILE A 148 11.58 3.71 8.31
CA ILE A 148 11.43 5.16 8.29
C ILE A 148 12.01 5.77 9.56
N SER A 149 12.54 6.98 9.45
CA SER A 149 13.07 7.71 10.60
C SER A 149 11.96 8.36 11.44
N ARG A 150 12.34 8.82 12.63
CA ARG A 150 11.47 9.61 13.52
C ARG A 150 10.92 10.85 12.83
N GLU A 151 11.76 11.54 12.05
CA GLU A 151 11.41 12.74 11.29
C GLU A 151 10.39 12.41 10.19
N GLN A 152 10.58 11.30 9.49
CA GLN A 152 9.65 10.82 8.47
C GLN A 152 8.29 10.44 9.07
N TRP A 153 8.29 9.82 10.26
CA TRP A 153 7.04 9.55 10.98
C TRP A 153 6.33 10.85 11.38
N ALA A 154 7.07 11.82 11.93
CA ALA A 154 6.51 13.13 12.28
C ALA A 154 5.94 13.86 11.05
N GLU A 155 6.63 13.77 9.90
CA GLU A 155 6.16 14.36 8.65
C GLU A 155 4.89 13.67 8.13
N MET A 156 4.78 12.35 8.30
CA MET A 156 3.58 11.59 7.98
C MET A 156 2.39 12.04 8.85
N ILE A 157 2.61 12.30 10.15
CA ILE A 157 1.58 12.85 11.06
C ILE A 157 1.10 14.22 10.55
N LYS A 158 2.00 15.12 10.18
CA LYS A 158 1.63 16.44 9.65
C LYS A 158 0.78 16.35 8.40
N LYS A 159 1.05 15.37 7.54
CA LYS A 159 0.35 15.15 6.26
C LYS A 159 -0.84 14.21 6.38
N TYR A 160 -1.15 13.72 7.58
CA TYR A 160 -2.19 12.70 7.77
C TYR A 160 -3.53 13.10 7.16
N GLY A 161 -4.02 14.33 7.39
CA GLY A 161 -5.30 14.78 6.83
C GLY A 161 -5.34 14.77 5.31
N ALA A 162 -4.22 15.09 4.64
CA ALA A 162 -4.13 15.02 3.19
C ALA A 162 -4.08 13.55 2.69
N ILE A 163 -3.37 12.68 3.40
CA ILE A 163 -3.29 11.24 3.10
C ILE A 163 -4.67 10.60 3.27
N GLU A 164 -5.39 10.92 4.35
CA GLU A 164 -6.75 10.45 4.61
C GLU A 164 -7.72 10.90 3.52
N ASN A 165 -7.68 12.17 3.13
CA ASN A 165 -8.51 12.69 2.04
C ASN A 165 -8.22 11.97 0.72
N ALA A 166 -6.95 11.72 0.39
CA ALA A 166 -6.58 10.97 -0.80
C ALA A 166 -7.10 9.52 -0.76
N ALA A 167 -7.12 8.88 0.41
CA ALA A 167 -7.68 7.54 0.58
C ALA A 167 -9.20 7.56 0.39
N ILE A 168 -9.90 8.56 0.95
CA ILE A 168 -11.35 8.75 0.78
C ILE A 168 -11.69 9.01 -0.69
N ASP A 169 -10.95 9.88 -1.38
CA ASP A 169 -11.18 10.19 -2.79
C ASP A 169 -11.00 8.94 -3.67
N ASN A 170 -9.99 8.11 -3.40
CA ASN A 170 -9.81 6.82 -4.07
C ASN A 170 -11.00 5.87 -3.81
N MET A 171 -11.53 5.84 -2.58
CA MET A 171 -12.68 5.01 -2.22
C MET A 171 -13.95 5.46 -2.97
N LEU A 172 -14.21 6.76 -3.02
CA LEU A 172 -15.37 7.32 -3.72
C LEU A 172 -15.27 7.11 -5.23
N GLN A 173 -14.06 7.14 -5.77
CA GLN A 173 -13.80 6.80 -7.17
C GLN A 173 -14.14 5.33 -7.47
N CYS A 174 -13.80 4.40 -6.58
CA CYS A 174 -14.18 2.99 -6.70
C CYS A 174 -15.70 2.79 -6.72
N MET A 175 -16.40 3.53 -5.87
CA MET A 175 -17.86 3.44 -5.74
C MET A 175 -18.62 4.16 -6.87
N GLY A 176 -17.93 4.76 -7.85
CA GLY A 176 -18.56 5.49 -8.95
C GLY A 176 -19.21 6.82 -8.54
N ILE A 177 -18.97 7.31 -7.33
CA ILE A 177 -19.62 8.50 -6.75
C ILE A 177 -18.80 9.78 -7.03
N GLN A 178 -18.15 9.86 -8.19
CA GLN A 178 -17.25 10.97 -8.52
C GLN A 178 -17.94 12.34 -8.62
N ASN A 179 -19.25 12.42 -8.86
CA ASN A 179 -19.95 13.68 -9.14
C ASN A 179 -20.46 14.42 -7.91
N LEU A 180 -20.40 13.84 -6.70
CA LEU A 180 -20.92 14.45 -5.48
C LEU A 180 -19.91 15.35 -4.77
N LEU A 181 -18.64 15.35 -5.16
CA LEU A 181 -17.55 15.96 -4.39
C LEU A 181 -16.98 17.27 -4.95
N ARG A 182 -17.47 17.77 -6.07
CA ARG A 182 -17.09 19.11 -6.58
C ARG A 182 -17.83 20.25 -5.88
N ARG A 183 -18.00 20.19 -4.55
CA ARG A 183 -18.49 21.35 -3.76
C ARG A 183 -17.33 21.92 -2.92
N PRO A 184 -17.10 23.27 -2.94
CA PRO A 184 -15.91 23.91 -2.38
C PRO A 184 -15.84 24.02 -0.85
N HIS A 185 -16.75 23.42 -0.10
CA HIS A 185 -16.75 23.45 1.37
C HIS A 185 -17.04 22.08 1.95
N ARG A 186 -15.99 21.31 2.21
CA ARG A 186 -16.07 20.11 3.03
C ARG A 186 -15.37 20.33 4.37
N LYS A 187 -16.12 20.86 5.33
CA LYS A 187 -15.81 20.70 6.75
C LYS A 187 -16.39 19.35 7.18
N TYR A 188 -15.50 18.43 7.58
CA TYR A 188 -15.76 17.23 8.39
C TYR A 188 -16.87 16.26 7.94
N ILE A 189 -16.49 15.22 7.23
CA ILE A 189 -17.22 13.95 7.29
C ILE A 189 -16.38 13.02 8.16
N THR A 190 -16.79 12.87 9.41
CA THR A 190 -16.28 11.84 10.30
C THR A 190 -17.02 10.56 9.93
N PHE A 191 -16.34 9.63 9.27
CA PHE A 191 -16.89 8.30 9.08
C PHE A 191 -16.82 7.55 10.41
N PHE A 192 -17.97 7.41 11.05
CA PHE A 192 -18.16 6.39 12.07
C PHE A 192 -18.07 5.02 11.41
N PHE A 193 -16.96 4.34 11.55
CA PHE A 193 -16.90 2.90 11.39
C PHE A 193 -17.48 2.29 12.67
N GLY A 194 -18.82 2.16 12.70
CA GLY A 194 -19.52 1.44 13.73
C GLY A 194 -19.50 -0.06 13.41
N CYS A 195 -19.09 -0.85 14.42
CA CYS A 195 -19.21 -2.30 14.63
C CYS A 195 -18.76 -3.22 13.53
#